data_a1ac56df785af8462d1eaa8c23063e5e
#
_entry.id   a1ac56df785af8462d1eaa8c23063e5e
#
_cell.length_a   1.000
_cell.length_b   1.000
_cell.length_c   1.000
_cell.angle_alpha   90.00
_cell.angle_beta   90.00
_cell.angle_gamma   90.00
#
_symmetry.space_group_name_H-M   'P 1'
#
loop_
_entity.id
_entity.type
_entity.pdbx_description
1 polymer ?
#
loop_
_entity_poly.entity_id
_entity_poly.type
_entity_poly.pdbx_seq_one_letter_code
_entity_poly.pdbx_strand_id
1 'polypeptide(L)'
;MIVFVFISSLLGLMALGMPIAFALIGCGLAMMLFMGITDPQIVIQNMWDGANSFPLLAVPFFMLAGEFMNAGGMTRRIIVMAMAWIGHIRGGLGYVAVAAAVIMASLSGSAVADTAALAAVLVPLMRDAGYNINRSCGLIACGGIIAPVIPPSIGMIIFGVAGGVSITKLFIAGIVPGILMGVAIMIAWRWSIKKDNPKVEPKRSTAERLVETRRALWAIVLPVVIIGGLKFGFFTPTEAAVIAAVYSLFVGVVVYREIKVGQLFELFYRAAETTAIVMFLVAAAGVSAWLITTANIPQQLADMVQPLMGNQMLLLAVLMLLILVVGSALDFTPTVLIMTPVLMPVIKQAGIDPVYFGILFIMNNAIGLVTPPVGTVLNVVCGVAKVPMRGVIWGVMPFMIAQVTVLVLLVIFPQIVMWPLEFMTR
;
A
#
# COMPACT_ATOMS: atom_id res chain seq x y z
N MET A 1 31.94 0.55 7.74
CA MET A 1 31.73 0.60 9.20
C MET A 1 30.44 1.36 9.57
N ILE A 2 30.17 2.53 9.02
CA ILE A 2 28.94 3.33 9.29
C ILE A 2 27.64 2.55 8.97
N VAL A 3 27.57 1.86 7.83
CA VAL A 3 26.42 1.01 7.46
C VAL A 3 26.16 -0.07 8.53
N PHE A 4 27.22 -0.65 9.09
CA PHE A 4 27.08 -1.63 10.16
C PHE A 4 26.52 -1.01 11.45
N VAL A 5 26.96 0.21 11.82
CA VAL A 5 26.42 0.96 12.96
C VAL A 5 24.93 1.26 12.74
N PHE A 6 24.56 1.70 11.52
CA PHE A 6 23.16 1.97 11.17
C PHE A 6 22.28 0.72 11.33
N ILE A 7 22.67 -0.39 10.68
CA ILE A 7 21.86 -1.61 10.69
C ILE A 7 21.81 -2.24 12.08
N SER A 8 22.95 -2.32 12.78
CA SER A 8 23.01 -2.96 14.10
C SER A 8 22.27 -2.17 15.17
N SER A 9 22.35 -0.83 15.16
CA SER A 9 21.59 0.02 16.08
C SER A 9 20.10 -0.03 15.80
N LEU A 10 19.68 0.04 14.53
CA LEU A 10 18.27 -0.04 14.16
C LEU A 10 17.66 -1.38 14.56
N LEU A 11 18.28 -2.49 14.12
CA LEU A 11 17.78 -3.83 14.44
C LEU A 11 17.89 -4.15 15.93
N GLY A 12 18.95 -3.68 16.61
CA GLY A 12 19.12 -3.85 18.06
C GLY A 12 18.02 -3.16 18.85
N LEU A 13 17.70 -1.90 18.53
CA LEU A 13 16.62 -1.16 19.18
C LEU A 13 15.24 -1.78 18.91
N MET A 14 15.02 -2.24 17.69
CA MET A 14 13.79 -2.96 17.33
C MET A 14 13.68 -4.31 18.08
N ALA A 15 14.78 -5.05 18.22
CA ALA A 15 14.81 -6.30 18.97
C ALA A 15 14.51 -6.12 20.48
N LEU A 16 14.82 -4.92 21.02
CA LEU A 16 14.43 -4.51 22.37
C LEU A 16 12.95 -4.10 22.48
N GLY A 17 12.18 -4.19 21.41
CA GLY A 17 10.75 -3.83 21.39
C GLY A 17 10.47 -2.34 21.23
N MET A 18 11.46 -1.53 20.83
CA MET A 18 11.27 -0.11 20.62
C MET A 18 10.42 0.13 19.34
N PRO A 19 9.39 1.00 19.38
CA PRO A 19 8.66 1.37 18.17
C PRO A 19 9.58 1.96 17.10
N ILE A 20 9.31 1.66 15.84
CA ILE A 20 10.21 1.94 14.70
C ILE A 20 10.61 3.42 14.60
N ALA A 21 9.69 4.36 14.87
CA ALA A 21 10.01 5.79 14.84
C ALA A 21 11.10 6.16 15.87
N PHE A 22 10.98 5.65 17.09
CA PHE A 22 12.00 5.87 18.12
C PHE A 22 13.29 5.12 17.82
N ALA A 23 13.21 3.92 17.22
CA ALA A 23 14.38 3.17 16.78
C ALA A 23 15.15 3.93 15.68
N LEU A 24 14.46 4.62 14.76
CA LEU A 24 15.08 5.48 13.75
C LEU A 24 15.79 6.70 14.37
N ILE A 25 15.18 7.36 15.34
CA ILE A 25 15.80 8.48 16.05
C ILE A 25 17.04 7.95 16.84
N GLY A 26 16.88 6.86 17.56
CA GLY A 26 17.97 6.24 18.32
C GLY A 26 19.13 5.78 17.43
N CYS A 27 18.84 5.20 16.29
CA CYS A 27 19.81 4.86 15.26
C CYS A 27 20.52 6.12 14.71
N GLY A 28 19.76 7.20 14.47
CA GLY A 28 20.32 8.50 14.10
C GLY A 28 21.29 9.02 15.14
N LEU A 29 20.92 9.01 16.41
CA LEU A 29 21.81 9.42 17.50
C LEU A 29 23.06 8.54 17.59
N ALA A 30 22.94 7.22 17.42
CA ALA A 30 24.10 6.31 17.40
C ALA A 30 25.06 6.63 16.23
N MET A 31 24.53 6.94 15.05
CA MET A 31 25.32 7.38 13.91
C MET A 31 26.01 8.72 14.16
N MET A 32 25.30 9.71 14.71
CA MET A 32 25.87 11.02 15.06
C MET A 32 27.05 10.89 16.02
N LEU A 33 26.89 10.11 17.10
CA LEU A 33 27.95 9.82 18.05
C LEU A 33 29.14 9.15 17.37
N PHE A 34 28.92 8.19 16.50
CA PHE A 34 29.97 7.51 15.75
C PHE A 34 30.72 8.44 14.78
N MET A 35 30.03 9.42 14.18
CA MET A 35 30.60 10.42 13.27
C MET A 35 31.20 11.62 13.98
N GLY A 36 31.12 11.70 15.33
CA GLY A 36 31.58 12.84 16.12
C GLY A 36 30.72 14.09 15.96
N ILE A 37 29.49 13.94 15.53
CA ILE A 37 28.52 15.04 15.38
C ILE A 37 27.76 15.16 16.72
N THR A 38 27.96 16.26 17.45
CA THR A 38 27.40 16.43 18.81
C THR A 38 26.30 17.47 18.90
N ASP A 39 25.92 18.09 17.77
CA ASP A 39 24.89 19.13 17.76
C ASP A 39 23.46 18.53 17.72
N PRO A 40 22.68 18.61 18.81
CA PRO A 40 21.32 18.08 18.87
C PRO A 40 20.33 18.87 18.00
N GLN A 41 20.65 20.10 17.58
CA GLN A 41 19.79 20.89 16.70
C GLN A 41 19.60 20.22 15.35
N ILE A 42 20.60 19.48 14.89
CA ILE A 42 20.54 18.70 13.64
C ILE A 42 19.38 17.70 13.65
N VAL A 43 19.17 17.02 14.79
CA VAL A 43 18.06 16.05 14.92
C VAL A 43 16.73 16.77 14.80
N ILE A 44 16.53 17.84 15.55
CA ILE A 44 15.26 18.60 15.58
C ILE A 44 14.97 19.20 14.22
N GLN A 45 15.98 19.80 13.59
CA GLN A 45 15.84 20.43 12.26
C GLN A 45 15.46 19.38 11.19
N ASN A 46 16.15 18.26 11.14
CA ASN A 46 15.85 17.22 10.15
C ASN A 46 14.49 16.52 10.42
N MET A 47 14.07 16.40 11.67
CA MET A 47 12.70 15.96 11.99
C MET A 47 11.65 16.96 11.47
N TRP A 48 11.89 18.25 11.69
CA TRP A 48 11.01 19.32 11.21
C TRP A 48 10.93 19.33 9.68
N ASP A 49 12.09 19.37 9.00
CA ASP A 49 12.17 19.42 7.55
C ASP A 49 11.56 18.15 6.91
N GLY A 50 11.76 16.98 7.52
CA GLY A 50 11.17 15.73 7.07
C GLY A 50 9.65 15.73 7.09
N ALA A 51 9.04 16.35 8.11
CA ALA A 51 7.58 16.45 8.24
C ALA A 51 6.97 17.65 7.53
N ASN A 52 7.73 18.74 7.35
CA ASN A 52 7.26 20.02 6.81
C ASN A 52 7.28 20.04 5.28
N SER A 53 6.47 19.20 4.65
CA SER A 53 6.33 19.12 3.21
C SER A 53 4.85 19.23 2.81
N PHE A 54 4.53 20.19 1.92
CA PHE A 54 3.16 20.43 1.47
C PHE A 54 2.46 19.17 0.93
N PRO A 55 3.08 18.32 0.11
CA PRO A 55 2.43 17.08 -0.35
C PRO A 55 2.09 16.10 0.77
N LEU A 56 2.79 16.11 1.90
CA LEU A 56 2.48 15.25 3.05
C LEU A 56 1.15 15.60 3.72
N LEU A 57 0.62 16.82 3.52
CA LEU A 57 -0.73 17.18 3.95
C LEU A 57 -1.82 16.29 3.32
N ALA A 58 -1.53 15.65 2.19
CA ALA A 58 -2.45 14.68 1.62
C ALA A 58 -2.67 13.45 2.53
N VAL A 59 -1.68 13.07 3.36
CA VAL A 59 -1.74 11.89 4.23
C VAL A 59 -2.89 11.99 5.24
N PRO A 60 -2.99 13.05 6.09
CA PRO A 60 -4.09 13.18 7.04
C PRO A 60 -5.46 13.20 6.38
N PHE A 61 -5.60 13.85 5.22
CA PHE A 61 -6.88 13.91 4.53
C PHE A 61 -7.29 12.58 3.89
N PHE A 62 -6.37 11.81 3.31
CA PHE A 62 -6.69 10.46 2.82
C PHE A 62 -6.98 9.49 3.97
N MET A 63 -6.28 9.60 5.11
CA MET A 63 -6.62 8.83 6.31
C MET A 63 -8.04 9.12 6.78
N LEU A 64 -8.39 10.41 6.86
CA LEU A 64 -9.72 10.85 7.25
C LEU A 64 -10.80 10.39 6.25
N ALA A 65 -10.51 10.49 4.94
CA ALA A 65 -11.38 9.97 3.89
C ALA A 65 -11.65 8.47 4.08
N GLY A 66 -10.61 7.67 4.37
CA GLY A 66 -10.71 6.24 4.64
C GLY A 66 -11.64 5.92 5.81
N GLU A 67 -11.50 6.65 6.95
CA GLU A 67 -12.38 6.50 8.11
C GLU A 67 -13.84 6.83 7.75
N PHE A 68 -14.09 7.94 7.05
CA PHE A 68 -15.44 8.31 6.62
C PHE A 68 -16.04 7.31 5.63
N MET A 69 -15.26 6.76 4.70
CA MET A 69 -15.73 5.75 3.74
C MET A 69 -16.14 4.45 4.43
N ASN A 70 -15.35 4.00 5.38
CA ASN A 70 -15.63 2.79 6.14
C ASN A 70 -16.86 2.97 7.04
N ALA A 71 -16.91 4.03 7.84
CA ALA A 71 -18.03 4.33 8.71
C ALA A 71 -19.31 4.70 7.93
N GLY A 72 -19.17 5.35 6.76
CA GLY A 72 -20.26 5.72 5.86
C GLY A 72 -20.81 4.57 5.03
N GLY A 73 -20.27 3.34 5.20
CA GLY A 73 -20.78 2.14 4.54
C GLY A 73 -20.51 2.06 3.04
N MET A 74 -19.58 2.85 2.50
CA MET A 74 -19.17 2.78 1.09
C MET A 74 -18.55 1.42 0.76
N THR A 75 -17.60 0.97 1.59
CA THR A 75 -16.94 -0.33 1.50
C THR A 75 -17.94 -1.47 1.39
N ARG A 76 -18.93 -1.50 2.29
CA ARG A 76 -19.97 -2.54 2.30
C ARG A 76 -20.78 -2.54 1.01
N ARG A 77 -21.15 -1.38 0.47
CA ARG A 77 -21.93 -1.27 -0.77
C ARG A 77 -21.16 -1.76 -1.99
N ILE A 78 -19.85 -1.51 -2.05
CA ILE A 78 -18.97 -2.06 -3.10
C ILE A 78 -18.98 -3.58 -3.06
N ILE A 79 -18.83 -4.19 -1.87
CA ILE A 79 -18.85 -5.64 -1.71
C ILE A 79 -20.20 -6.22 -2.13
N VAL A 80 -21.32 -5.62 -1.69
CA VAL A 80 -22.68 -6.08 -2.03
C VAL A 80 -22.95 -5.97 -3.53
N MET A 81 -22.52 -4.90 -4.16
CA MET A 81 -22.59 -4.73 -5.61
C MET A 81 -21.78 -5.83 -6.32
N ALA A 82 -20.52 -6.04 -5.93
CA ALA A 82 -19.68 -7.08 -6.52
C ALA A 82 -20.32 -8.47 -6.33
N MET A 83 -20.90 -8.76 -5.15
CA MET A 83 -21.65 -10.00 -4.90
C MET A 83 -22.86 -10.14 -5.84
N ALA A 84 -23.59 -9.07 -6.11
CA ALA A 84 -24.74 -9.10 -7.01
C ALA A 84 -24.35 -9.47 -8.45
N TRP A 85 -23.17 -9.04 -8.93
CA TRP A 85 -22.72 -9.29 -10.29
C TRP A 85 -22.00 -10.62 -10.48
N ILE A 86 -21.11 -11.00 -9.55
CA ILE A 86 -20.19 -12.14 -9.74
C ILE A 86 -20.29 -13.21 -8.63
N GLY A 87 -21.11 -13.00 -7.58
CA GLY A 87 -21.26 -13.97 -6.48
C GLY A 87 -21.82 -15.34 -6.90
N HIS A 88 -22.61 -15.39 -7.97
CA HIS A 88 -23.27 -16.58 -8.48
C HIS A 88 -22.35 -17.52 -9.29
N ILE A 89 -21.08 -17.15 -9.51
CA ILE A 89 -20.12 -17.97 -10.24
C ILE A 89 -19.46 -18.95 -9.26
N ARG A 90 -19.05 -20.14 -9.71
CA ARG A 90 -18.28 -21.07 -8.87
C ARG A 90 -17.01 -20.36 -8.34
N GLY A 91 -16.87 -20.31 -7.03
CA GLY A 91 -15.82 -19.52 -6.39
C GLY A 91 -16.11 -18.02 -6.35
N GLY A 92 -17.36 -17.62 -6.55
CA GLY A 92 -17.81 -16.23 -6.69
C GLY A 92 -17.34 -15.31 -5.58
N LEU A 93 -17.40 -15.74 -4.31
CA LEU A 93 -16.94 -14.90 -3.19
C LEU A 93 -15.45 -14.55 -3.27
N GLY A 94 -14.61 -15.39 -3.85
CA GLY A 94 -13.21 -15.05 -4.08
C GLY A 94 -13.03 -13.99 -5.17
N TYR A 95 -13.78 -14.08 -6.28
CA TYR A 95 -13.78 -13.03 -7.30
C TYR A 95 -14.35 -11.72 -6.76
N VAL A 96 -15.40 -11.79 -5.92
CA VAL A 96 -15.92 -10.62 -5.19
C VAL A 96 -14.85 -9.98 -4.32
N ALA A 97 -14.09 -10.79 -3.57
CA ALA A 97 -13.01 -10.29 -2.73
C ALA A 97 -11.98 -9.49 -3.53
N VAL A 98 -11.53 -10.01 -4.67
CA VAL A 98 -10.53 -9.33 -5.51
C VAL A 98 -11.12 -8.11 -6.20
N ALA A 99 -12.33 -8.20 -6.77
CA ALA A 99 -12.99 -7.05 -7.40
C ALA A 99 -13.23 -5.92 -6.40
N ALA A 100 -13.72 -6.26 -5.21
CA ALA A 100 -13.90 -5.29 -4.13
C ALA A 100 -12.56 -4.70 -3.67
N ALA A 101 -11.49 -5.53 -3.55
CA ALA A 101 -10.16 -5.05 -3.20
C ALA A 101 -9.62 -4.02 -4.20
N VAL A 102 -9.75 -4.28 -5.51
CA VAL A 102 -9.31 -3.35 -6.58
C VAL A 102 -10.07 -2.02 -6.50
N ILE A 103 -11.38 -2.05 -6.27
CA ILE A 103 -12.18 -0.82 -6.15
C ILE A 103 -11.86 -0.09 -4.84
N MET A 104 -11.75 -0.81 -3.72
CA MET A 104 -11.42 -0.24 -2.41
C MET A 104 -10.00 0.33 -2.36
N ALA A 105 -9.06 -0.30 -3.05
CA ALA A 105 -7.69 0.18 -3.20
C ALA A 105 -7.65 1.65 -3.68
N SER A 106 -8.54 2.01 -4.59
CA SER A 106 -8.67 3.39 -5.09
C SER A 106 -9.38 4.36 -4.11
N LEU A 107 -9.68 3.91 -2.90
CA LEU A 107 -10.37 4.72 -1.89
C LEU A 107 -9.48 4.95 -0.66
N SER A 108 -8.85 3.92 -0.10
CA SER A 108 -8.15 3.99 1.18
C SER A 108 -6.62 4.07 1.05
N GLY A 109 -6.04 3.42 0.04
CA GLY A 109 -4.60 3.33 -0.16
C GLY A 109 -3.84 2.58 0.96
N SER A 110 -4.55 1.90 1.87
CA SER A 110 -3.98 1.18 3.01
C SER A 110 -4.20 -0.33 2.93
N ALA A 111 -3.13 -1.09 2.74
CA ALA A 111 -3.20 -2.56 2.69
C ALA A 111 -3.82 -3.18 3.94
N VAL A 112 -3.45 -2.68 5.11
CA VAL A 112 -3.92 -3.17 6.42
C VAL A 112 -5.41 -2.90 6.61
N ALA A 113 -5.86 -1.66 6.35
CA ALA A 113 -7.25 -1.27 6.54
C ALA A 113 -8.18 -2.01 5.56
N ASP A 114 -7.80 -2.10 4.29
CA ASP A 114 -8.59 -2.79 3.28
C ASP A 114 -8.68 -4.28 3.53
N THR A 115 -7.56 -4.92 3.92
CA THR A 115 -7.56 -6.33 4.30
C THR A 115 -8.47 -6.60 5.50
N ALA A 116 -8.41 -5.76 6.53
CA ALA A 116 -9.26 -5.89 7.72
C ALA A 116 -10.75 -5.76 7.35
N ALA A 117 -11.10 -4.74 6.56
CA ALA A 117 -12.48 -4.49 6.13
C ALA A 117 -13.03 -5.63 5.26
N LEU A 118 -12.26 -6.10 4.27
CA LEU A 118 -12.64 -7.24 3.42
C LEU A 118 -12.77 -8.53 4.23
N ALA A 119 -11.82 -8.79 5.13
CA ALA A 119 -11.83 -9.99 5.95
C ALA A 119 -13.04 -10.01 6.90
N ALA A 120 -13.37 -8.90 7.52
CA ALA A 120 -14.50 -8.80 8.44
C ALA A 120 -15.84 -9.15 7.77
N VAL A 121 -16.01 -8.79 6.50
CA VAL A 121 -17.24 -9.05 5.74
C VAL A 121 -17.21 -10.40 5.05
N LEU A 122 -16.12 -10.74 4.37
CA LEU A 122 -16.08 -11.88 3.47
C LEU A 122 -15.67 -13.19 4.13
N VAL A 123 -14.83 -13.19 5.18
CA VAL A 123 -14.41 -14.44 5.83
C VAL A 123 -15.58 -15.21 6.44
N PRO A 124 -16.52 -14.59 7.17
CA PRO A 124 -17.72 -15.29 7.65
C PRO A 124 -18.52 -15.91 6.49
N LEU A 125 -18.81 -15.14 5.45
CA LEU A 125 -19.55 -15.60 4.28
C LEU A 125 -18.86 -16.78 3.56
N MET A 126 -17.54 -16.70 3.40
CA MET A 126 -16.76 -17.77 2.77
C MET A 126 -16.72 -19.02 3.64
N ARG A 127 -16.69 -18.86 4.97
CA ARG A 127 -16.75 -19.98 5.93
C ARG A 127 -18.11 -20.71 5.84
N ASP A 128 -19.21 -19.97 5.85
CA ASP A 128 -20.57 -20.53 5.79
C ASP A 128 -20.87 -21.18 4.44
N ALA A 129 -20.25 -20.69 3.37
CA ALA A 129 -20.33 -21.27 2.04
C ALA A 129 -19.39 -22.48 1.82
N GLY A 130 -18.57 -22.87 2.82
CA GLY A 130 -17.72 -24.07 2.78
C GLY A 130 -16.41 -23.89 2.02
N TYR A 131 -15.89 -22.67 1.90
CA TYR A 131 -14.56 -22.41 1.34
C TYR A 131 -13.45 -22.81 2.32
N ASN A 132 -12.29 -23.16 1.80
CA ASN A 132 -11.09 -23.33 2.61
C ASN A 132 -10.66 -21.98 3.19
N ILE A 133 -10.81 -21.79 4.51
CA ILE A 133 -10.59 -20.50 5.18
C ILE A 133 -9.14 -20.01 5.07
N ASN A 134 -8.17 -20.91 5.18
CA ASN A 134 -6.76 -20.52 5.06
C ASN A 134 -6.45 -19.90 3.68
N ARG A 135 -7.01 -20.51 2.63
CA ARG A 135 -6.87 -20.01 1.25
C ARG A 135 -7.66 -18.73 1.04
N SER A 136 -8.86 -18.63 1.61
CA SER A 136 -9.67 -17.42 1.57
C SER A 136 -8.97 -16.24 2.24
N CYS A 137 -8.36 -16.46 3.40
CA CYS A 137 -7.54 -15.46 4.09
C CYS A 137 -6.32 -15.05 3.26
N GLY A 138 -5.62 -16.00 2.63
CA GLY A 138 -4.51 -15.70 1.73
C GLY A 138 -4.93 -14.88 0.50
N LEU A 139 -6.09 -15.19 -0.09
CA LEU A 139 -6.67 -14.41 -1.18
C LEU A 139 -6.99 -12.97 -0.77
N ILE A 140 -7.64 -12.79 0.38
CA ILE A 140 -8.02 -11.48 0.91
C ILE A 140 -6.77 -10.66 1.24
N ALA A 141 -5.76 -11.28 1.85
CA ALA A 141 -4.47 -10.63 2.13
C ALA A 141 -3.79 -10.12 0.86
N CYS A 142 -3.69 -10.97 -0.18
CA CYS A 142 -3.14 -10.57 -1.48
C CYS A 142 -4.03 -9.55 -2.22
N GLY A 143 -5.34 -9.56 -1.99
CA GLY A 143 -6.24 -8.50 -2.46
C GLY A 143 -5.93 -7.16 -1.79
N GLY A 144 -5.75 -7.16 -0.47
CA GLY A 144 -5.47 -5.93 0.29
C GLY A 144 -4.16 -5.25 -0.07
N ILE A 145 -3.12 -6.00 -0.44
CA ILE A 145 -1.84 -5.41 -0.87
C ILE A 145 -1.88 -4.72 -2.24
N ILE A 146 -3.01 -4.75 -2.94
CA ILE A 146 -3.24 -3.93 -4.14
C ILE A 146 -3.39 -2.45 -3.75
N ALA A 147 -3.89 -2.15 -2.55
CA ALA A 147 -4.19 -0.80 -2.11
C ALA A 147 -2.99 0.19 -2.17
N PRO A 148 -1.77 -0.15 -1.79
CA PRO A 148 -0.63 0.75 -1.97
C PRO A 148 -0.24 1.02 -3.43
N VAL A 149 -0.72 0.22 -4.39
CA VAL A 149 -0.34 0.31 -5.82
C VAL A 149 -1.38 1.06 -6.65
N ILE A 150 -2.67 0.93 -6.32
CA ILE A 150 -3.74 1.68 -7.00
C ILE A 150 -3.89 3.07 -6.37
N PRO A 151 -3.95 4.15 -7.17
CA PRO A 151 -4.15 5.50 -6.66
C PRO A 151 -5.60 5.74 -6.14
N PRO A 152 -5.75 6.59 -5.11
CA PRO A 152 -4.71 7.28 -4.36
C PRO A 152 -4.04 6.37 -3.33
N SER A 153 -2.73 6.49 -3.19
CA SER A 153 -1.92 5.67 -2.29
C SER A 153 -1.06 6.52 -1.38
N ILE A 154 -1.16 6.30 -0.08
CA ILE A 154 -0.33 6.95 0.93
C ILE A 154 1.15 6.60 0.71
N GLY A 155 1.42 5.35 0.34
CA GLY A 155 2.77 4.89 0.04
C GLY A 155 3.41 5.62 -1.13
N MET A 156 2.65 5.92 -2.19
CA MET A 156 3.14 6.73 -3.33
C MET A 156 3.40 8.17 -2.95
N ILE A 157 2.62 8.75 -2.04
CA ILE A 157 2.86 10.11 -1.52
C ILE A 157 4.18 10.14 -0.77
N ILE A 158 4.38 9.22 0.17
CA ILE A 158 5.59 9.13 0.98
C ILE A 158 6.81 8.86 0.09
N PHE A 159 6.72 7.93 -0.86
CA PHE A 159 7.79 7.65 -1.81
C PHE A 159 8.10 8.87 -2.68
N GLY A 160 7.06 9.55 -3.19
CA GLY A 160 7.21 10.75 -4.02
C GLY A 160 7.93 11.88 -3.28
N VAL A 161 7.60 12.11 -2.01
CA VAL A 161 8.27 13.11 -1.17
C VAL A 161 9.71 12.69 -0.87
N ALA A 162 9.93 11.47 -0.38
CA ALA A 162 11.26 10.99 0.01
C ALA A 162 12.22 10.87 -1.19
N GLY A 163 11.71 10.53 -2.38
CA GLY A 163 12.50 10.34 -3.60
C GLY A 163 12.57 11.55 -4.54
N GLY A 164 11.82 12.63 -4.23
CA GLY A 164 11.71 13.79 -5.13
C GLY A 164 11.03 13.44 -6.45
N VAL A 165 10.01 12.57 -6.44
CA VAL A 165 9.30 12.06 -7.61
C VAL A 165 7.88 12.62 -7.66
N SER A 166 7.38 12.93 -8.87
CA SER A 166 6.02 13.43 -9.05
C SER A 166 4.97 12.43 -8.57
N ILE A 167 4.20 12.80 -7.54
CA ILE A 167 3.13 11.98 -6.97
C ILE A 167 2.03 11.75 -8.00
N THR A 168 1.67 12.76 -8.80
CA THR A 168 0.68 12.64 -9.87
C THR A 168 1.10 11.59 -10.90
N LYS A 169 2.38 11.59 -11.32
CA LYS A 169 2.91 10.58 -12.26
C LYS A 169 2.91 9.19 -11.62
N LEU A 170 3.27 9.06 -10.34
CA LEU A 170 3.18 7.77 -9.62
C LEU A 170 1.74 7.26 -9.57
N PHE A 171 0.77 8.11 -9.27
CA PHE A 171 -0.63 7.75 -9.25
C PHE A 171 -1.11 7.23 -10.59
N ILE A 172 -0.81 7.94 -11.68
CA ILE A 172 -1.19 7.51 -13.03
C ILE A 172 -0.49 6.18 -13.40
N ALA A 173 0.80 6.05 -13.11
CA ALA A 173 1.60 4.87 -13.41
C ALA A 173 1.15 3.62 -12.64
N GLY A 174 0.56 3.76 -11.45
CA GLY A 174 0.11 2.65 -10.59
C GLY A 174 -1.17 1.96 -11.05
N ILE A 175 -1.98 2.61 -11.90
CA ILE A 175 -3.30 2.10 -12.31
C ILE A 175 -3.17 0.74 -13.00
N VAL A 176 -2.36 0.65 -14.04
CA VAL A 176 -2.22 -0.58 -14.84
C VAL A 176 -1.57 -1.71 -14.04
N PRO A 177 -0.45 -1.51 -13.33
CA PRO A 177 0.10 -2.52 -12.43
C PRO A 177 -0.89 -3.03 -11.39
N GLY A 178 -1.64 -2.14 -10.74
CA GLY A 178 -2.63 -2.54 -9.74
C GLY A 178 -3.77 -3.39 -10.31
N ILE A 179 -4.25 -3.07 -11.51
CA ILE A 179 -5.24 -3.89 -12.23
C ILE A 179 -4.64 -5.25 -12.58
N LEU A 180 -3.40 -5.30 -13.07
CA LEU A 180 -2.71 -6.55 -13.40
C LEU A 180 -2.54 -7.44 -12.16
N MET A 181 -2.24 -6.85 -11.00
CA MET A 181 -2.24 -7.56 -9.72
C MET A 181 -3.59 -8.24 -9.44
N GLY A 182 -4.68 -7.50 -9.59
CA GLY A 182 -6.04 -8.04 -9.42
C GLY A 182 -6.34 -9.19 -10.38
N VAL A 183 -6.02 -9.03 -11.66
CA VAL A 183 -6.22 -10.06 -12.70
C VAL A 183 -5.41 -11.31 -12.39
N ALA A 184 -4.14 -11.16 -12.00
CA ALA A 184 -3.27 -12.28 -11.66
C ALA A 184 -3.81 -13.09 -10.46
N ILE A 185 -4.30 -12.40 -9.43
CA ILE A 185 -4.96 -13.07 -8.29
C ILE A 185 -6.23 -13.81 -8.72
N MET A 186 -7.05 -13.22 -9.60
CA MET A 186 -8.26 -13.87 -10.12
C MET A 186 -7.92 -15.16 -10.90
N ILE A 187 -6.84 -15.14 -11.69
CA ILE A 187 -6.34 -16.31 -12.40
C ILE A 187 -5.87 -17.39 -11.40
N ALA A 188 -5.06 -17.01 -10.42
CA ALA A 188 -4.60 -17.93 -9.38
C ALA A 188 -5.76 -18.50 -8.57
N TRP A 189 -6.80 -17.68 -8.27
CA TRP A 189 -8.01 -18.13 -7.61
C TRP A 189 -8.77 -19.16 -8.42
N ARG A 190 -8.93 -18.95 -9.73
CA ARG A 190 -9.59 -19.90 -10.63
C ARG A 190 -8.99 -21.31 -10.55
N TRP A 191 -7.67 -21.40 -10.40
CA TRP A 191 -6.98 -22.69 -10.29
C TRP A 191 -7.10 -23.26 -8.88
N SER A 192 -6.98 -22.41 -7.88
CA SER A 192 -7.05 -22.81 -6.47
C SER A 192 -8.42 -23.35 -6.07
N ILE A 193 -9.51 -22.74 -6.57
CA ILE A 193 -10.90 -23.10 -6.21
C ILE A 193 -11.35 -24.43 -6.80
N LYS A 194 -10.63 -24.97 -7.79
CA LYS A 194 -10.99 -26.30 -8.37
C LYS A 194 -10.97 -27.43 -7.34
N LYS A 195 -10.19 -27.27 -6.27
CA LYS A 195 -10.07 -28.24 -5.19
C LYS A 195 -11.20 -28.15 -4.15
N ASP A 196 -11.97 -27.08 -4.16
CA ASP A 196 -13.05 -26.84 -3.23
C ASP A 196 -14.39 -26.98 -3.96
N ASN A 197 -15.43 -27.36 -3.22
CA ASN A 197 -16.81 -27.45 -3.75
C ASN A 197 -17.73 -26.52 -2.92
N PRO A 198 -17.52 -25.18 -2.97
CA PRO A 198 -18.31 -24.24 -2.19
C PRO A 198 -19.74 -24.17 -2.69
N LYS A 199 -20.65 -23.83 -1.77
CA LYS A 199 -22.02 -23.50 -2.13
C LYS A 199 -22.02 -22.26 -3.02
N VAL A 200 -22.76 -22.31 -4.11
CA VAL A 200 -22.90 -21.21 -5.06
C VAL A 200 -24.18 -20.45 -4.74
N GLU A 201 -24.07 -19.11 -4.66
CA GLU A 201 -25.25 -18.27 -4.47
C GLU A 201 -26.15 -18.27 -5.71
N PRO A 202 -27.47 -18.10 -5.55
CA PRO A 202 -28.37 -17.97 -6.69
C PRO A 202 -28.06 -16.69 -7.48
N LYS A 203 -28.25 -16.78 -8.80
CA LYS A 203 -28.06 -15.64 -9.68
C LYS A 203 -29.14 -14.58 -9.42
N ARG A 204 -28.72 -13.38 -8.99
CA ARG A 204 -29.63 -12.25 -8.80
C ARG A 204 -30.19 -11.74 -10.13
N SER A 205 -31.41 -11.23 -10.11
CA SER A 205 -32.05 -10.64 -11.28
C SER A 205 -31.28 -9.39 -11.75
N THR A 206 -31.47 -9.02 -13.04
CA THR A 206 -30.84 -7.81 -13.60
C THR A 206 -31.31 -6.54 -12.87
N ALA A 207 -32.59 -6.52 -12.44
CA ALA A 207 -33.13 -5.42 -11.66
C ALA A 207 -32.42 -5.26 -10.31
N GLU A 208 -32.22 -6.36 -9.57
CA GLU A 208 -31.49 -6.33 -8.29
C GLU A 208 -30.02 -5.89 -8.48
N ARG A 209 -29.34 -6.37 -9.52
CA ARG A 209 -27.96 -5.93 -9.85
C ARG A 209 -27.90 -4.44 -10.10
N LEU A 210 -28.85 -3.88 -10.85
CA LEU A 210 -28.89 -2.45 -11.15
C LEU A 210 -29.19 -1.63 -9.90
N VAL A 211 -30.05 -2.11 -9.01
CA VAL A 211 -30.33 -1.46 -7.71
C VAL A 211 -29.08 -1.39 -6.85
N GLU A 212 -28.34 -2.52 -6.72
CA GLU A 212 -27.11 -2.53 -5.91
C GLU A 212 -26.01 -1.66 -6.56
N THR A 213 -25.91 -1.64 -7.89
CA THR A 213 -25.00 -0.74 -8.59
C THR A 213 -25.33 0.72 -8.33
N ARG A 214 -26.64 1.09 -8.39
CA ARG A 214 -27.09 2.46 -8.07
C ARG A 214 -26.77 2.84 -6.62
N ARG A 215 -26.91 1.91 -5.67
CA ARG A 215 -26.54 2.12 -4.26
C ARG A 215 -25.03 2.32 -4.06
N ALA A 216 -24.21 1.65 -4.85
CA ALA A 216 -22.74 1.77 -4.79
C ALA A 216 -22.19 2.94 -5.64
N LEU A 217 -23.04 3.60 -6.46
CA LEU A 217 -22.60 4.60 -7.43
C LEU A 217 -21.77 5.71 -6.80
N TRP A 218 -22.22 6.25 -5.68
CA TRP A 218 -21.50 7.31 -4.95
C TRP A 218 -20.12 6.86 -4.49
N ALA A 219 -19.95 5.60 -4.12
CA ALA A 219 -18.64 5.07 -3.77
C ALA A 219 -17.72 4.92 -4.99
N ILE A 220 -18.26 4.55 -6.16
CA ILE A 220 -17.50 4.38 -7.41
C ILE A 220 -17.13 5.72 -8.05
N VAL A 221 -17.94 6.74 -7.87
CA VAL A 221 -17.69 8.08 -8.45
C VAL A 221 -16.43 8.71 -7.84
N LEU A 222 -16.13 8.47 -6.56
CA LEU A 222 -15.00 9.10 -5.89
C LEU A 222 -13.64 8.81 -6.57
N PRO A 223 -13.25 7.55 -6.85
CA PRO A 223 -12.02 7.26 -7.59
C PRO A 223 -11.97 7.94 -8.97
N VAL A 224 -13.10 7.97 -9.66
CA VAL A 224 -13.19 8.59 -11.00
C VAL A 224 -12.94 10.10 -10.91
N VAL A 225 -13.50 10.76 -9.89
CA VAL A 225 -13.29 12.19 -9.65
C VAL A 225 -11.83 12.47 -9.31
N ILE A 226 -11.23 11.67 -8.40
CA ILE A 226 -9.83 11.86 -8.00
C ILE A 226 -8.89 11.67 -9.19
N ILE A 227 -8.96 10.51 -9.86
CA ILE A 227 -8.06 10.18 -10.97
C ILE A 227 -8.27 11.13 -12.15
N GLY A 228 -9.53 11.42 -12.49
CA GLY A 228 -9.87 12.37 -13.56
C GLY A 228 -9.35 13.77 -13.25
N GLY A 229 -9.59 14.27 -12.05
CA GLY A 229 -9.16 15.60 -11.66
C GLY A 229 -7.63 15.78 -11.62
N LEU A 230 -6.90 14.75 -11.18
CA LEU A 230 -5.44 14.72 -11.23
C LEU A 230 -4.91 14.67 -12.69
N LYS A 231 -5.54 13.84 -13.54
CA LYS A 231 -5.15 13.72 -14.95
C LYS A 231 -5.35 15.02 -15.72
N PHE A 232 -6.48 15.68 -15.53
CA PHE A 232 -6.78 16.93 -16.23
C PHE A 232 -6.18 18.17 -15.56
N GLY A 233 -5.43 17.99 -14.44
CA GLY A 233 -4.77 19.09 -13.74
C GLY A 233 -5.72 20.03 -12.98
N PHE A 234 -6.95 19.60 -12.69
CA PHE A 234 -7.91 20.40 -11.92
C PHE A 234 -7.48 20.56 -10.47
N PHE A 235 -6.75 19.60 -9.92
CA PHE A 235 -6.25 19.65 -8.56
C PHE A 235 -4.95 18.86 -8.39
N THR A 236 -4.19 19.27 -7.38
CA THR A 236 -2.99 18.60 -6.88
C THR A 236 -3.36 17.36 -6.05
N PRO A 237 -2.43 16.44 -5.76
CA PRO A 237 -2.67 15.31 -4.87
C PRO A 237 -3.21 15.70 -3.49
N THR A 238 -2.76 16.84 -2.93
CA THR A 238 -3.22 17.36 -1.65
C THR A 238 -4.68 17.84 -1.71
N GLU A 239 -5.03 18.59 -2.74
CA GLU A 239 -6.43 19.03 -2.96
C GLU A 239 -7.35 17.84 -3.23
N ALA A 240 -6.88 16.84 -3.98
CA ALA A 240 -7.61 15.59 -4.21
C ALA A 240 -7.92 14.86 -2.88
N ALA A 241 -6.98 14.88 -1.92
CA ALA A 241 -7.19 14.28 -0.61
C ALA A 241 -8.26 15.02 0.21
N VAL A 242 -8.26 16.36 0.17
CA VAL A 242 -9.30 17.19 0.81
C VAL A 242 -10.67 16.89 0.19
N ILE A 243 -10.74 16.86 -1.15
CA ILE A 243 -11.98 16.53 -1.87
C ILE A 243 -12.47 15.14 -1.48
N ALA A 244 -11.57 14.14 -1.39
CA ALA A 244 -11.92 12.79 -0.95
C ALA A 244 -12.54 12.78 0.45
N ALA A 245 -11.94 13.51 1.42
CA ALA A 245 -12.43 13.58 2.79
C ALA A 245 -13.81 14.25 2.87
N VAL A 246 -13.97 15.41 2.22
CA VAL A 246 -15.24 16.16 2.21
C VAL A 246 -16.35 15.37 1.49
N TYR A 247 -16.03 14.78 0.34
CA TYR A 247 -16.98 13.95 -0.41
C TYR A 247 -17.43 12.73 0.41
N SER A 248 -16.50 12.02 1.05
CA SER A 248 -16.79 10.83 1.85
C SER A 248 -17.64 11.15 3.07
N LEU A 249 -17.36 12.28 3.72
CA LEU A 249 -18.19 12.79 4.81
C LEU A 249 -19.60 13.13 4.32
N PHE A 250 -19.71 13.87 3.22
CA PHE A 250 -21.00 14.24 2.63
C PHE A 250 -21.84 13.01 2.28
N VAL A 251 -21.23 12.04 1.59
CA VAL A 251 -21.93 10.82 1.21
C VAL A 251 -22.33 10.00 2.44
N GLY A 252 -21.46 9.89 3.44
CA GLY A 252 -21.73 9.13 4.67
C GLY A 252 -22.83 9.74 5.53
N VAL A 253 -22.86 11.07 5.65
CA VAL A 253 -23.83 11.78 6.51
C VAL A 253 -25.15 12.06 5.77
N VAL A 254 -25.08 12.57 4.53
CA VAL A 254 -26.27 13.08 3.82
C VAL A 254 -26.91 12.02 2.92
N VAL A 255 -26.11 11.32 2.12
CA VAL A 255 -26.62 10.38 1.13
C VAL A 255 -26.96 9.03 1.74
N TYR A 256 -26.00 8.42 2.43
CA TYR A 256 -26.16 7.10 3.03
C TYR A 256 -26.73 7.15 4.45
N ARG A 257 -26.55 8.29 5.13
CA ARG A 257 -27.05 8.52 6.50
C ARG A 257 -26.58 7.48 7.52
N GLU A 258 -25.40 6.92 7.31
CA GLU A 258 -24.81 5.94 8.22
C GLU A 258 -23.92 6.59 9.28
N ILE A 259 -23.29 7.74 8.98
CA ILE A 259 -22.51 8.50 9.94
C ILE A 259 -23.44 9.42 10.74
N LYS A 260 -23.50 9.19 12.04
CA LYS A 260 -24.22 10.08 12.98
C LYS A 260 -23.28 11.17 13.48
N VAL A 261 -23.81 12.36 13.76
CA VAL A 261 -23.01 13.50 14.25
C VAL A 261 -22.22 13.16 15.51
N GLY A 262 -22.78 12.36 16.43
CA GLY A 262 -22.09 11.90 17.63
C GLY A 262 -20.88 10.97 17.38
N GLN A 263 -20.74 10.40 16.18
CA GLN A 263 -19.60 9.54 15.81
C GLN A 263 -18.46 10.34 15.19
N LEU A 264 -18.69 11.60 14.78
CA LEU A 264 -17.68 12.42 14.10
C LEU A 264 -16.41 12.58 14.93
N PHE A 265 -16.55 12.85 16.22
CA PHE A 265 -15.40 13.01 17.11
C PHE A 265 -14.51 11.75 17.10
N GLU A 266 -15.10 10.58 17.20
CA GLU A 266 -14.38 9.30 17.19
C GLU A 266 -13.67 9.06 15.85
N LEU A 267 -14.30 9.39 14.72
CA LEU A 267 -13.72 9.25 13.39
C LEU A 267 -12.55 10.21 13.18
N PHE A 268 -12.69 11.46 13.60
CA PHE A 268 -11.59 12.42 13.59
C PHE A 268 -10.44 11.98 14.49
N TYR A 269 -10.75 11.47 15.69
CA TYR A 269 -9.76 10.98 16.63
C TYR A 269 -8.94 9.83 16.05
N ARG A 270 -9.57 8.81 15.47
CA ARG A 270 -8.91 7.68 14.82
C ARG A 270 -8.04 8.10 13.63
N ALA A 271 -8.56 8.99 12.79
CA ALA A 271 -7.79 9.55 11.69
C ALA A 271 -6.57 10.34 12.18
N ALA A 272 -6.73 11.14 13.22
CA ALA A 272 -5.65 11.91 13.83
C ALA A 272 -4.59 11.00 14.47
N GLU A 273 -5.00 9.95 15.20
CA GLU A 273 -4.10 8.97 15.81
C GLU A 273 -3.25 8.27 14.73
N THR A 274 -3.88 7.75 13.69
CA THR A 274 -3.17 7.07 12.60
C THR A 274 -2.26 8.04 11.85
N THR A 275 -2.72 9.26 11.60
CA THR A 275 -1.92 10.33 10.99
C THR A 275 -0.70 10.67 11.84
N ALA A 276 -0.87 10.83 13.16
CA ALA A 276 0.23 11.17 14.05
C ALA A 276 1.34 10.10 14.02
N ILE A 277 0.97 8.82 14.00
CA ILE A 277 1.91 7.70 13.90
C ILE A 277 2.71 7.81 12.60
N VAL A 278 2.04 8.00 11.46
CA VAL A 278 2.70 8.07 10.15
C VAL A 278 3.57 9.32 10.05
N MET A 279 3.07 10.49 10.45
CA MET A 279 3.81 11.74 10.36
C MET A 279 5.02 11.77 11.31
N PHE A 280 4.89 11.19 12.52
CA PHE A 280 6.01 11.05 13.43
C PHE A 280 7.09 10.12 12.86
N LEU A 281 6.68 9.04 12.19
CA LEU A 281 7.61 8.14 11.51
C LEU A 281 8.34 8.85 10.36
N VAL A 282 7.63 9.68 9.58
CA VAL A 282 8.22 10.48 8.49
C VAL A 282 9.24 11.48 9.06
N ALA A 283 8.90 12.18 10.15
CA ALA A 283 9.81 13.09 10.85
C ALA A 283 11.08 12.36 11.33
N ALA A 284 10.91 11.22 12.01
CA ALA A 284 12.02 10.41 12.50
C ALA A 284 12.93 9.90 11.37
N ALA A 285 12.33 9.51 10.25
CA ALA A 285 13.06 9.08 9.06
C ALA A 285 13.86 10.21 8.40
N GLY A 286 13.44 11.47 8.53
CA GLY A 286 14.19 12.63 8.06
C GLY A 286 15.60 12.70 8.66
N VAL A 287 15.75 12.38 9.96
CA VAL A 287 17.07 12.31 10.63
C VAL A 287 17.93 11.22 10.01
N SER A 288 17.36 10.02 9.84
CA SER A 288 18.09 8.89 9.25
C SER A 288 18.47 9.18 7.79
N ALA A 289 17.59 9.78 7.00
CA ALA A 289 17.85 10.14 5.60
C ALA A 289 19.01 11.15 5.48
N TRP A 290 19.03 12.17 6.33
CA TRP A 290 20.13 13.14 6.37
C TRP A 290 21.47 12.47 6.71
N LEU A 291 21.49 11.63 7.73
CA LEU A 291 22.70 10.90 8.16
C LEU A 291 23.19 9.90 7.11
N ILE A 292 22.29 9.17 6.47
CA ILE A 292 22.58 8.26 5.36
C ILE A 292 23.29 9.03 4.23
N THR A 293 22.80 10.23 3.91
CA THR A 293 23.38 11.08 2.87
C THR A 293 24.73 11.65 3.29
N THR A 294 24.83 12.18 4.50
CA THR A 294 26.07 12.74 5.06
C THR A 294 27.18 11.69 5.20
N ALA A 295 26.80 10.46 5.51
CA ALA A 295 27.72 9.31 5.57
C ALA A 295 28.12 8.75 4.19
N ASN A 296 27.64 9.33 3.09
CA ASN A 296 27.85 8.86 1.72
C ASN A 296 27.45 7.38 1.49
N ILE A 297 26.47 6.89 2.23
CA ILE A 297 25.98 5.50 2.09
C ILE A 297 25.44 5.23 0.66
N PRO A 298 24.66 6.14 0.02
CA PRO A 298 24.20 5.91 -1.34
C PRO A 298 25.34 5.76 -2.35
N GLN A 299 26.43 6.51 -2.18
CA GLN A 299 27.60 6.40 -3.05
C GLN A 299 28.32 5.06 -2.84
N GLN A 300 28.51 4.64 -1.59
CA GLN A 300 29.11 3.34 -1.29
C GLN A 300 28.27 2.20 -1.88
N LEU A 301 26.94 2.29 -1.84
CA LEU A 301 26.07 1.31 -2.46
C LEU A 301 26.20 1.35 -3.99
N ALA A 302 26.24 2.55 -4.60
CA ALA A 302 26.43 2.71 -6.03
C ALA A 302 27.75 2.08 -6.50
N ASP A 303 28.84 2.26 -5.77
CA ASP A 303 30.14 1.66 -6.04
C ASP A 303 30.09 0.12 -5.95
N MET A 304 29.36 -0.42 -4.96
CA MET A 304 29.17 -1.87 -4.82
C MET A 304 28.37 -2.49 -5.96
N VAL A 305 27.38 -1.79 -6.50
CA VAL A 305 26.54 -2.28 -7.60
C VAL A 305 27.03 -1.80 -8.98
N GLN A 306 28.14 -1.08 -9.05
CA GLN A 306 28.74 -0.58 -10.29
C GLN A 306 28.91 -1.67 -11.36
N PRO A 307 29.35 -2.91 -11.05
CA PRO A 307 29.43 -3.97 -12.03
C PRO A 307 28.08 -4.35 -12.65
N LEU A 308 26.97 -4.05 -11.97
CA LEU A 308 25.60 -4.35 -12.41
C LEU A 308 24.98 -3.21 -13.23
N MET A 309 25.56 -2.00 -13.18
CA MET A 309 25.00 -0.81 -13.86
C MET A 309 24.95 -0.97 -15.40
N GLY A 310 25.81 -1.81 -15.97
CA GLY A 310 25.77 -2.16 -17.39
C GLY A 310 24.57 -3.02 -17.81
N ASN A 311 23.84 -3.59 -16.83
CA ASN A 311 22.65 -4.40 -17.08
C ASN A 311 21.52 -3.99 -16.14
N GLN A 312 20.69 -3.03 -16.59
CA GLN A 312 19.57 -2.48 -15.79
C GLN A 312 18.61 -3.56 -15.26
N MET A 313 18.39 -4.62 -16.07
CA MET A 313 17.48 -5.70 -15.65
C MET A 313 18.05 -6.50 -14.46
N LEU A 314 19.36 -6.82 -14.51
CA LEU A 314 20.02 -7.51 -13.40
C LEU A 314 20.09 -6.64 -12.15
N LEU A 315 20.41 -5.34 -12.32
CA LEU A 315 20.39 -4.37 -11.23
C LEU A 315 19.00 -4.32 -10.57
N LEU A 316 17.94 -4.16 -11.36
CA LEU A 316 16.57 -4.15 -10.84
C LEU A 316 16.22 -5.45 -10.12
N ALA A 317 16.60 -6.61 -10.66
CA ALA A 317 16.34 -7.90 -10.01
C ALA A 317 16.99 -7.99 -8.62
N VAL A 318 18.24 -7.54 -8.49
CA VAL A 318 18.98 -7.50 -7.20
C VAL A 318 18.31 -6.52 -6.23
N LEU A 319 17.96 -5.33 -6.71
CA LEU A 319 17.28 -4.32 -5.87
C LEU A 319 15.87 -4.78 -5.44
N MET A 320 15.13 -5.46 -6.32
CA MET A 320 13.82 -6.02 -5.96
C MET A 320 13.97 -7.13 -4.91
N LEU A 321 14.99 -7.97 -5.01
CA LEU A 321 15.26 -8.97 -3.97
C LEU A 321 15.59 -8.30 -2.63
N LEU A 322 16.42 -7.26 -2.62
CA LEU A 322 16.74 -6.50 -1.43
C LEU A 322 15.49 -5.88 -0.78
N ILE A 323 14.65 -5.21 -1.60
CA ILE A 323 13.40 -4.59 -1.12
C ILE A 323 12.44 -5.64 -0.56
N LEU A 324 12.34 -6.82 -1.19
CA LEU A 324 11.49 -7.91 -0.71
C LEU A 324 11.96 -8.41 0.66
N VAL A 325 13.25 -8.62 0.84
CA VAL A 325 13.84 -9.07 2.10
C VAL A 325 13.59 -8.03 3.21
N VAL A 326 13.87 -6.75 2.94
CA VAL A 326 13.63 -5.67 3.92
C VAL A 326 12.15 -5.51 4.20
N GLY A 327 11.29 -5.49 3.17
CA GLY A 327 9.84 -5.34 3.29
C GLY A 327 9.14 -6.54 3.95
N SER A 328 9.78 -7.74 3.98
CA SER A 328 9.26 -8.89 4.74
C SER A 328 9.53 -8.77 6.25
N ALA A 329 10.52 -7.97 6.64
CA ALA A 329 10.94 -7.75 8.03
C ALA A 329 10.38 -6.45 8.62
N LEU A 330 10.26 -5.40 7.81
CA LEU A 330 9.74 -4.10 8.20
C LEU A 330 8.33 -3.87 7.66
N ASP A 331 7.61 -2.95 8.29
CA ASP A 331 6.31 -2.51 7.77
C ASP A 331 6.47 -1.63 6.52
N PHE A 332 5.37 -1.36 5.82
CA PHE A 332 5.36 -0.67 4.53
C PHE A 332 6.03 0.72 4.59
N THR A 333 5.57 1.58 5.48
CA THR A 333 6.01 2.98 5.57
C THR A 333 7.49 3.12 5.97
N PRO A 334 7.99 2.43 6.99
CA PRO A 334 9.42 2.45 7.33
C PRO A 334 10.32 2.01 6.17
N THR A 335 9.93 0.94 5.46
CA THR A 335 10.70 0.46 4.31
C THR A 335 10.80 1.53 3.22
N VAL A 336 9.70 2.20 2.89
CA VAL A 336 9.71 3.31 1.92
C VAL A 336 10.65 4.42 2.38
N LEU A 337 10.53 4.85 3.63
CA LEU A 337 11.27 6.00 4.16
C LEU A 337 12.79 5.75 4.28
N ILE A 338 13.19 4.52 4.62
CA ILE A 338 14.60 4.16 4.78
C ILE A 338 15.26 3.87 3.42
N MET A 339 14.57 3.08 2.58
CA MET A 339 15.17 2.58 1.35
C MET A 339 15.16 3.61 0.21
N THR A 340 14.16 4.50 0.17
CA THR A 340 14.05 5.49 -0.92
C THR A 340 15.27 6.41 -1.00
N PRO A 341 15.71 7.10 0.06
CA PRO A 341 16.90 7.97 -0.03
C PRO A 341 18.20 7.21 -0.32
N VAL A 342 18.27 5.92 0.02
CA VAL A 342 19.43 5.06 -0.27
C VAL A 342 19.46 4.65 -1.73
N LEU A 343 18.33 4.24 -2.31
CA LEU A 343 18.25 3.64 -3.65
C LEU A 343 18.09 4.67 -4.77
N MET A 344 17.42 5.80 -4.52
CA MET A 344 17.15 6.79 -5.56
C MET A 344 18.40 7.37 -6.26
N PRO A 345 19.53 7.65 -5.57
CA PRO A 345 20.75 8.05 -6.23
C PRO A 345 21.30 6.98 -7.18
N VAL A 346 21.26 5.71 -6.76
CA VAL A 346 21.69 4.55 -7.57
C VAL A 346 20.84 4.42 -8.84
N ILE A 347 19.52 4.54 -8.69
CA ILE A 347 18.56 4.46 -9.81
C ILE A 347 18.80 5.57 -10.83
N LYS A 348 19.03 6.80 -10.36
CA LYS A 348 19.34 7.95 -11.23
C LYS A 348 20.67 7.76 -11.97
N GLN A 349 21.71 7.25 -11.30
CA GLN A 349 23.01 6.95 -11.91
C GLN A 349 22.91 5.83 -12.96
N ALA A 350 22.07 4.82 -12.73
CA ALA A 350 21.81 3.73 -13.67
C ALA A 350 20.91 4.15 -14.87
N GLY A 351 20.43 5.39 -14.91
CA GLY A 351 19.55 5.89 -15.98
C GLY A 351 18.16 5.25 -15.99
N ILE A 352 17.70 4.71 -14.85
CA ILE A 352 16.37 4.14 -14.69
C ILE A 352 15.38 5.25 -14.33
N ASP A 353 14.21 5.26 -14.98
CA ASP A 353 13.18 6.26 -14.69
C ASP A 353 12.70 6.16 -13.23
N PRO A 354 12.71 7.26 -12.46
CA PRO A 354 12.33 7.27 -11.04
C PRO A 354 10.86 6.90 -10.77
N VAL A 355 9.94 7.22 -11.69
CA VAL A 355 8.52 6.87 -11.56
C VAL A 355 8.33 5.37 -11.75
N TYR A 356 8.97 4.82 -12.79
CA TYR A 356 8.96 3.38 -13.06
C TYR A 356 9.50 2.59 -11.86
N PHE A 357 10.69 2.97 -11.37
CA PHE A 357 11.26 2.33 -10.18
C PHE A 357 10.36 2.46 -8.97
N GLY A 358 9.71 3.62 -8.77
CA GLY A 358 8.78 3.85 -7.67
C GLY A 358 7.61 2.87 -7.67
N ILE A 359 7.05 2.57 -8.84
CA ILE A 359 5.97 1.58 -8.97
C ILE A 359 6.47 0.17 -8.63
N LEU A 360 7.63 -0.23 -9.15
CA LEU A 360 8.23 -1.52 -8.81
C LEU A 360 8.53 -1.63 -7.31
N PHE A 361 9.09 -0.58 -6.72
CA PHE A 361 9.41 -0.51 -5.31
C PHE A 361 8.14 -0.68 -4.44
N ILE A 362 7.10 0.12 -4.71
CA ILE A 362 5.86 0.10 -3.94
C ILE A 362 5.16 -1.25 -4.07
N MET A 363 5.07 -1.80 -5.28
CA MET A 363 4.49 -3.12 -5.51
C MET A 363 5.26 -4.21 -4.78
N ASN A 364 6.58 -4.20 -4.86
CA ASN A 364 7.43 -5.19 -4.21
C ASN A 364 7.38 -5.11 -2.68
N ASN A 365 7.40 -3.89 -2.13
CA ASN A 365 7.22 -3.66 -0.71
C ASN A 365 5.83 -4.13 -0.22
N ALA A 366 4.79 -3.91 -1.03
CA ALA A 366 3.45 -4.43 -0.74
C ALA A 366 3.42 -5.99 -0.70
N ILE A 367 4.15 -6.66 -1.60
CA ILE A 367 4.33 -8.13 -1.56
C ILE A 367 5.04 -8.55 -0.27
N GLY A 368 5.99 -7.75 0.22
CA GLY A 368 6.66 -7.96 1.50
C GLY A 368 5.68 -8.11 2.67
N LEU A 369 4.56 -7.35 2.68
CA LEU A 369 3.54 -7.41 3.74
C LEU A 369 2.79 -8.74 3.85
N VAL A 370 2.85 -9.58 2.83
CA VAL A 370 2.27 -10.95 2.84
C VAL A 370 3.36 -12.02 2.82
N THR A 371 4.63 -11.61 2.94
CA THR A 371 5.78 -12.52 2.93
C THR A 371 6.27 -12.77 4.36
N PRO A 372 6.43 -14.03 4.81
CA PRO A 372 7.09 -14.33 6.09
C PRO A 372 8.52 -13.75 6.13
N PRO A 373 9.08 -13.36 7.30
CA PRO A 373 8.70 -13.80 8.65
C PRO A 373 7.61 -12.97 9.34
N VAL A 374 7.47 -11.67 9.02
CA VAL A 374 6.51 -10.81 9.75
C VAL A 374 5.14 -10.82 9.07
N GLY A 375 5.05 -10.39 7.80
CA GLY A 375 3.81 -10.38 7.04
C GLY A 375 2.69 -9.64 7.76
N THR A 376 2.79 -8.32 7.96
CA THR A 376 1.82 -7.53 8.75
C THR A 376 0.38 -7.71 8.28
N VAL A 377 0.14 -7.79 6.98
CA VAL A 377 -1.19 -8.03 6.40
C VAL A 377 -1.69 -9.46 6.70
N LEU A 378 -0.78 -10.46 6.76
CA LEU A 378 -1.15 -11.81 7.20
C LEU A 378 -1.58 -11.83 8.67
N ASN A 379 -0.87 -11.09 9.53
CA ASN A 379 -1.26 -10.96 10.94
C ASN A 379 -2.67 -10.38 11.08
N VAL A 380 -2.98 -9.33 10.31
CA VAL A 380 -4.30 -8.67 10.33
C VAL A 380 -5.40 -9.64 9.91
N VAL A 381 -5.24 -10.33 8.78
CA VAL A 381 -6.28 -11.26 8.32
C VAL A 381 -6.44 -12.45 9.27
N CYS A 382 -5.36 -12.95 9.87
CA CYS A 382 -5.41 -14.02 10.87
C CYS A 382 -6.15 -13.57 12.13
N GLY A 383 -5.90 -12.36 12.60
CA GLY A 383 -6.57 -11.77 13.76
C GLY A 383 -8.08 -11.63 13.54
N VAL A 384 -8.49 -11.09 12.40
CA VAL A 384 -9.92 -10.92 12.05
C VAL A 384 -10.61 -12.27 11.85
N ALA A 385 -9.98 -13.19 11.13
CA ALA A 385 -10.54 -14.52 10.83
C ALA A 385 -10.47 -15.51 12.01
N LYS A 386 -9.68 -15.18 13.04
CA LYS A 386 -9.37 -16.05 14.19
C LYS A 386 -8.82 -17.42 13.76
N VAL A 387 -7.82 -17.40 12.87
CA VAL A 387 -7.16 -18.61 12.35
C VAL A 387 -5.65 -18.56 12.60
N PRO A 388 -4.98 -19.72 12.77
CA PRO A 388 -3.53 -19.75 12.98
C PRO A 388 -2.78 -19.35 11.71
N MET A 389 -1.74 -18.55 11.86
CA MET A 389 -0.94 -18.02 10.75
C MET A 389 -0.32 -19.11 9.88
N ARG A 390 0.13 -20.22 10.48
CA ARG A 390 0.76 -21.33 9.74
C ARG A 390 -0.10 -21.84 8.59
N GLY A 391 -1.42 -21.93 8.77
CA GLY A 391 -2.34 -22.37 7.71
C GLY A 391 -2.47 -21.32 6.61
N VAL A 392 -2.53 -20.06 6.98
CA VAL A 392 -2.69 -18.93 6.04
C VAL A 392 -1.43 -18.71 5.20
N ILE A 393 -0.22 -18.94 5.74
CA ILE A 393 1.04 -18.90 4.98
C ILE A 393 0.99 -19.85 3.78
N TRP A 394 0.50 -21.08 3.96
CA TRP A 394 0.34 -22.00 2.82
C TRP A 394 -0.82 -21.60 1.90
N GLY A 395 -1.86 -21.00 2.48
CA GLY A 395 -3.01 -20.50 1.71
C GLY A 395 -2.69 -19.31 0.81
N VAL A 396 -1.74 -18.46 1.20
CA VAL A 396 -1.34 -17.26 0.45
C VAL A 396 -0.41 -17.55 -0.72
N MET A 397 0.37 -18.65 -0.68
CA MET A 397 1.43 -18.95 -1.64
C MET A 397 1.02 -18.84 -3.13
N PRO A 398 -0.10 -19.41 -3.59
CA PRO A 398 -0.47 -19.31 -5.00
C PRO A 398 -0.73 -17.88 -5.45
N PHE A 399 -1.27 -17.04 -4.55
CA PHE A 399 -1.57 -15.64 -4.85
C PHE A 399 -0.33 -14.77 -4.78
N MET A 400 0.55 -15.04 -3.82
CA MET A 400 1.85 -14.39 -3.70
C MET A 400 2.73 -14.67 -4.95
N ILE A 401 2.78 -15.92 -5.40
CA ILE A 401 3.49 -16.29 -6.64
C ILE A 401 2.92 -15.52 -7.84
N ALA A 402 1.60 -15.39 -7.93
CA ALA A 402 0.95 -14.60 -8.99
C ALA A 402 1.38 -13.12 -8.94
N GLN A 403 1.49 -12.52 -7.75
CA GLN A 403 1.95 -11.16 -7.57
C GLN A 403 3.42 -10.98 -7.94
N VAL A 404 4.29 -11.90 -7.50
CA VAL A 404 5.71 -11.91 -7.88
C VAL A 404 5.87 -12.07 -9.40
N THR A 405 5.03 -12.90 -10.03
CA THR A 405 5.03 -13.06 -11.49
C THR A 405 4.70 -11.74 -12.20
N VAL A 406 3.71 -10.98 -11.71
CA VAL A 406 3.41 -9.65 -12.25
C VAL A 406 4.60 -8.71 -12.07
N LEU A 407 5.21 -8.68 -10.87
CA LEU A 407 6.40 -7.86 -10.62
C LEU A 407 7.54 -8.19 -11.59
N VAL A 408 7.83 -9.46 -11.80
CA VAL A 408 8.86 -9.93 -12.76
C VAL A 408 8.50 -9.50 -14.18
N LEU A 409 7.23 -9.60 -14.59
CA LEU A 409 6.78 -9.14 -15.90
C LEU A 409 6.98 -7.62 -16.06
N LEU A 410 6.73 -6.83 -15.03
CA LEU A 410 6.97 -5.38 -15.06
C LEU A 410 8.46 -5.04 -15.14
N VAL A 411 9.34 -5.84 -14.53
CA VAL A 411 10.81 -5.67 -14.65
C VAL A 411 11.29 -6.00 -16.06
N ILE A 412 10.75 -7.08 -16.68
CA ILE A 412 11.14 -7.50 -18.04
C ILE A 412 10.56 -6.55 -19.10
N PHE A 413 9.35 -6.03 -18.88
CA PHE A 413 8.63 -5.19 -19.83
C PHE A 413 8.28 -3.83 -19.22
N PRO A 414 9.23 -2.88 -19.10
CA PRO A 414 9.01 -1.55 -18.54
C PRO A 414 7.87 -0.79 -19.25
N GLN A 415 7.63 -1.09 -20.52
CA GLN A 415 6.59 -0.46 -21.34
C GLN A 415 5.19 -0.65 -20.75
N ILE A 416 4.94 -1.72 -20.00
CA ILE A 416 3.64 -1.95 -19.34
C ILE A 416 3.31 -0.83 -18.35
N VAL A 417 4.33 -0.23 -17.72
CA VAL A 417 4.18 0.90 -16.80
C VAL A 417 4.30 2.23 -17.54
N MET A 418 5.32 2.36 -18.40
CA MET A 418 5.70 3.65 -18.98
C MET A 418 4.78 4.07 -20.13
N TRP A 419 4.33 3.15 -20.98
CA TRP A 419 3.47 3.51 -22.11
C TRP A 419 2.09 4.06 -21.68
N PRO A 420 1.36 3.44 -20.72
CA PRO A 420 0.14 4.03 -20.17
C PRO A 420 0.39 5.38 -19.51
N LEU A 421 1.52 5.54 -18.79
CA LEU A 421 1.90 6.81 -18.18
C LEU A 421 2.05 7.91 -19.24
N GLU A 422 2.85 7.67 -20.28
CA GLU A 422 3.05 8.63 -21.36
C GLU A 422 1.74 9.00 -22.08
N PHE A 423 0.90 7.99 -22.36
CA PHE A 423 -0.39 8.22 -23.00
C PHE A 423 -1.35 9.06 -22.15
N MET A 424 -1.32 8.85 -20.84
CA MET A 424 -2.21 9.57 -19.91
C MET A 424 -1.68 10.95 -19.49
N THR A 425 -0.39 11.25 -19.70
CA THR A 425 0.23 12.53 -19.35
C THR A 425 0.45 13.46 -20.53
N ARG A 426 0.17 12.99 -21.75
CA ARG A 426 0.04 13.83 -22.95
C ARG A 426 -1.31 14.53 -22.95
#